data_eb6533dd6a63e16ba43a1a9d192a6394
#
_entry.id   eb6533dd6a63e16ba43a1a9d192a6394
#
_cell.length_a   1.000
_cell.length_b   1.000
_cell.length_c   1.000
_cell.angle_alpha   90.00
_cell.angle_beta   90.00
_cell.angle_gamma   90.00
#
_symmetry.space_group_name_H-M   'P 1'
#
loop_
_entity.id
_entity.type
_entity.pdbx_description
1 polymer ?
#
loop_
_entity_poly.entity_id
_entity_poly.type
_entity_poly.pdbx_seq_one_letter_code
_entity_poly.pdbx_strand_id
1 'polypeptide(L)'
;MKVGTTEEDIGTEASRNLRKGFATLFAVYRNLANDSYYGDAANVIEYSISNCSWAAPQPTDDGYEIAYSVDVDGNPIYTADMTDEERFDAALQASIGFFKAAGYTWDEATQTFTAAPEGAKMSYEVICPANGGEDHPAYLLCEYVRQALEKIGITLVINNPSDSNVIWNALEANTEEMWCAAWSATLDPDMYQTWHSKNVVGAPGSTGSNHAYLIDEQLDQLIMDARTSSDQEYRKAIYKECLDIIKDWGVEVPYYQRQEMYVVSAERVNVDTITPDVTPYWNWMNDIQNMEMN
;
A
#
# COMPACT_ATOMS: atom_id res chain seq x y z
N MET A 1 -8.57 -6.81 9.08
CA MET A 1 -9.07 -8.13 8.63
C MET A 1 -8.26 -9.25 9.28
N LYS A 2 -8.94 -10.30 9.79
CA LYS A 2 -8.29 -11.47 10.42
C LYS A 2 -9.14 -12.73 10.29
N VAL A 3 -8.49 -13.88 10.45
CA VAL A 3 -9.11 -15.19 10.68
C VAL A 3 -8.97 -15.52 12.16
N GLY A 4 -10.05 -15.95 12.80
CA GLY A 4 -10.09 -16.16 14.26
C GLY A 4 -10.82 -15.03 15.00
N THR A 5 -11.02 -15.21 16.31
CA THR A 5 -11.89 -14.36 17.15
C THR A 5 -11.14 -13.54 18.18
N THR A 6 -9.87 -13.84 18.46
CA THR A 6 -9.03 -13.12 19.41
C THR A 6 -8.25 -11.97 18.75
N GLU A 7 -7.73 -11.02 19.52
CA GLU A 7 -6.92 -9.93 18.97
C GLU A 7 -5.58 -10.44 18.43
N GLU A 8 -5.00 -11.46 19.05
CA GLU A 8 -3.73 -12.07 18.63
C GLU A 8 -3.84 -12.77 17.28
N ASP A 9 -5.06 -13.19 16.89
CA ASP A 9 -5.29 -13.84 15.59
C ASP A 9 -4.93 -12.96 14.39
N ILE A 10 -4.81 -11.65 14.56
CA ILE A 10 -4.43 -10.73 13.49
C ILE A 10 -3.03 -11.03 12.90
N GLY A 11 -2.11 -11.56 13.72
CA GLY A 11 -0.75 -11.91 13.33
C GLY A 11 -0.59 -13.31 12.77
N THR A 12 -1.63 -14.16 12.80
CA THR A 12 -1.54 -15.56 12.34
C THR A 12 -1.29 -15.65 10.84
N GLU A 13 -0.70 -16.76 10.41
CA GLU A 13 -0.48 -17.04 8.98
C GLU A 13 -1.80 -17.01 8.18
N ALA A 14 -2.88 -17.57 8.72
CA ALA A 14 -4.20 -17.53 8.08
C ALA A 14 -4.69 -16.08 7.86
N SER A 15 -4.49 -15.20 8.85
CA SER A 15 -4.84 -13.78 8.73
C SER A 15 -3.95 -13.02 7.74
N ARG A 16 -2.65 -13.33 7.71
CA ARG A 16 -1.73 -12.77 6.71
C ARG A 16 -2.13 -13.23 5.31
N ASN A 17 -2.45 -14.52 5.13
CA ASN A 17 -2.91 -15.06 3.84
C ASN A 17 -4.24 -14.44 3.41
N LEU A 18 -5.19 -14.21 4.31
CA LEU A 18 -6.42 -13.47 4.01
C LEU A 18 -6.09 -12.09 3.42
N ARG A 19 -5.21 -11.32 4.06
CA ARG A 19 -4.83 -9.98 3.59
C ARG A 19 -4.04 -10.04 2.28
N LYS A 20 -3.11 -11.00 2.14
CA LYS A 20 -2.33 -11.20 0.90
C LYS A 20 -3.22 -11.57 -0.29
N GLY A 21 -4.32 -12.31 -0.08
CA GLY A 21 -5.31 -12.58 -1.11
C GLY A 21 -5.91 -11.31 -1.72
N PHE A 22 -6.29 -10.35 -0.89
CA PHE A 22 -6.71 -9.03 -1.35
C PHE A 22 -5.55 -8.24 -1.94
N ALA A 23 -4.42 -8.18 -1.25
CA ALA A 23 -3.27 -7.38 -1.64
C ALA A 23 -2.73 -7.74 -3.03
N THR A 24 -2.73 -9.02 -3.40
CA THR A 24 -2.32 -9.49 -4.72
C THR A 24 -3.21 -8.91 -5.83
N LEU A 25 -4.52 -8.88 -5.61
CA LEU A 25 -5.46 -8.28 -6.57
C LEU A 25 -5.31 -6.76 -6.62
N PHE A 26 -5.20 -6.09 -5.47
CA PHE A 26 -4.94 -4.65 -5.47
C PHE A 26 -3.62 -4.33 -6.19
N ALA A 27 -2.57 -5.10 -5.96
CA ALA A 27 -1.26 -4.85 -6.55
C ALA A 27 -1.25 -4.94 -8.08
N VAL A 28 -1.91 -5.95 -8.67
CA VAL A 28 -1.86 -6.17 -10.13
C VAL A 28 -2.58 -5.08 -10.92
N TYR A 29 -3.64 -4.47 -10.36
CA TYR A 29 -4.42 -3.44 -11.05
C TYR A 29 -3.90 -2.01 -10.86
N ARG A 30 -2.83 -1.80 -10.05
CA ARG A 30 -2.31 -0.46 -9.72
C ARG A 30 -1.93 0.35 -10.96
N ASN A 31 -1.19 -0.25 -11.90
CA ASN A 31 -0.77 0.44 -13.12
C ASN A 31 -1.98 0.83 -13.97
N LEU A 32 -2.91 -0.10 -14.21
CA LEU A 32 -4.10 0.17 -15.01
C LEU A 32 -4.92 1.34 -14.44
N ALA A 33 -5.15 1.36 -13.12
CA ALA A 33 -5.91 2.43 -12.49
C ALA A 33 -5.14 3.77 -12.46
N ASN A 34 -3.82 3.74 -12.22
CA ASN A 34 -2.97 4.92 -12.21
C ASN A 34 -2.86 5.56 -13.59
N ASP A 35 -2.56 4.77 -14.62
CA ASP A 35 -2.33 5.23 -15.97
C ASP A 35 -3.59 5.83 -16.60
N SER A 36 -4.77 5.32 -16.22
CA SER A 36 -6.04 5.84 -16.70
C SER A 36 -6.34 7.28 -16.25
N TYR A 37 -5.69 7.74 -15.17
CA TYR A 37 -5.94 9.06 -14.58
C TYR A 37 -4.71 9.99 -14.65
N TYR A 38 -3.54 9.48 -14.24
CA TYR A 38 -2.32 10.29 -14.15
C TYR A 38 -1.38 10.11 -15.34
N GLY A 39 -1.45 8.97 -16.05
CA GLY A 39 -0.44 8.64 -17.07
C GLY A 39 0.97 8.74 -16.48
N ASP A 40 1.84 9.45 -17.16
CA ASP A 40 3.24 9.64 -16.74
C ASP A 40 3.42 10.58 -15.52
N ALA A 41 2.34 11.20 -15.02
CA ALA A 41 2.43 12.14 -13.89
C ALA A 41 2.43 11.48 -12.52
N ALA A 42 2.35 10.16 -12.45
CA ALA A 42 2.52 9.39 -11.23
C ALA A 42 3.14 8.02 -11.53
N ASN A 43 3.89 7.49 -10.58
CA ASN A 43 4.51 6.16 -10.70
C ASN A 43 4.02 5.26 -9.58
N VAL A 44 3.78 3.99 -9.90
CA VAL A 44 3.52 2.96 -8.88
C VAL A 44 4.78 2.77 -8.03
N ILE A 45 4.59 2.63 -6.72
CA ILE A 45 5.65 2.35 -5.76
C ILE A 45 5.49 0.94 -5.20
N GLU A 46 6.60 0.29 -4.85
CA GLU A 46 6.60 -1.12 -4.41
C GLU A 46 6.79 -1.28 -2.91
N TYR A 47 7.12 -0.20 -2.21
CA TYR A 47 7.35 -0.20 -0.77
C TYR A 47 6.58 0.92 -0.09
N SER A 48 6.20 0.71 1.16
CA SER A 48 5.46 1.66 2.01
C SER A 48 6.34 2.83 2.49
N ILE A 49 7.02 3.47 1.55
CA ILE A 49 7.93 4.61 1.76
C ILE A 49 7.97 5.47 0.50
N SER A 50 8.15 6.80 0.65
CA SER A 50 8.37 7.67 -0.50
C SER A 50 9.61 7.23 -1.29
N ASN A 51 9.49 7.05 -2.60
CA ASN A 51 10.61 6.65 -3.48
C ASN A 51 11.71 7.73 -3.59
N CYS A 52 11.43 8.98 -3.15
CA CYS A 52 12.43 10.04 -3.01
C CYS A 52 13.22 9.96 -1.71
N SER A 53 12.85 9.07 -0.78
CA SER A 53 13.60 8.89 0.47
C SER A 53 14.94 8.19 0.20
N TRP A 54 15.99 8.62 0.88
CA TRP A 54 17.28 7.94 0.83
C TRP A 54 17.22 6.48 1.33
N ALA A 55 16.22 6.14 2.15
CA ALA A 55 16.00 4.80 2.67
C ALA A 55 15.14 3.93 1.77
N ALA A 56 14.54 4.49 0.70
CA ALA A 56 13.68 3.72 -0.20
C ALA A 56 14.50 2.72 -1.02
N PRO A 57 14.10 1.43 -1.04
CA PRO A 57 14.69 0.46 -1.95
C PRO A 57 14.51 0.89 -3.40
N GLN A 58 15.56 0.74 -4.20
CA GLN A 58 15.58 1.10 -5.61
C GLN A 58 15.57 -0.17 -6.49
N PRO A 59 15.05 -0.11 -7.72
CA PRO A 59 15.02 -1.26 -8.63
C PRO A 59 16.38 -1.90 -8.92
N THR A 60 17.48 -1.17 -8.65
CA THR A 60 18.86 -1.63 -8.82
C THR A 60 19.48 -2.22 -7.55
N ASP A 61 18.78 -2.13 -6.42
CA ASP A 61 19.28 -2.64 -5.13
C ASP A 61 19.09 -4.17 -5.07
N ASP A 62 20.06 -4.85 -4.48
CA ASP A 62 19.95 -6.28 -4.21
C ASP A 62 18.74 -6.56 -3.29
N GLY A 63 17.94 -7.55 -3.63
CA GLY A 63 16.73 -7.90 -2.89
C GLY A 63 15.54 -6.94 -3.12
N TYR A 64 15.59 -6.09 -4.17
CA TYR A 64 14.40 -5.35 -4.59
C TYR A 64 13.32 -6.32 -5.08
N GLU A 65 12.10 -6.13 -4.63
CA GLU A 65 10.96 -6.97 -4.97
C GLU A 65 9.75 -6.15 -5.38
N ILE A 66 9.02 -6.65 -6.38
CA ILE A 66 7.70 -6.12 -6.73
C ILE A 66 6.70 -6.60 -5.66
N ALA A 67 5.93 -5.68 -5.11
CA ALA A 67 4.97 -6.00 -4.06
C ALA A 67 3.91 -7.01 -4.54
N TYR A 68 3.68 -8.05 -3.73
CA TYR A 68 2.65 -9.07 -3.94
C TYR A 68 2.74 -9.78 -5.30
N SER A 69 3.96 -10.08 -5.75
CA SER A 69 4.28 -10.75 -7.01
C SER A 69 4.60 -12.23 -6.87
N VAL A 70 4.32 -12.83 -5.71
CA VAL A 70 4.51 -14.25 -5.44
C VAL A 70 3.21 -14.91 -4.99
N ASP A 71 3.07 -16.22 -5.25
CA ASP A 71 1.98 -17.03 -4.76
C ASP A 71 2.14 -17.43 -3.28
N VAL A 72 1.24 -18.23 -2.76
CA VAL A 72 1.25 -18.70 -1.37
C VAL A 72 2.45 -19.59 -1.04
N ASP A 73 3.05 -20.22 -2.03
CA ASP A 73 4.25 -21.06 -1.91
C ASP A 73 5.56 -20.27 -2.14
N GLY A 74 5.46 -18.96 -2.41
CA GLY A 74 6.57 -18.06 -2.66
C GLY A 74 7.11 -18.08 -4.10
N ASN A 75 6.39 -18.70 -5.04
CA ASN A 75 6.81 -18.72 -6.44
C ASN A 75 6.38 -17.42 -7.15
N PRO A 76 7.21 -16.85 -8.04
CA PRO A 76 6.81 -15.73 -8.88
C PRO A 76 5.56 -16.05 -9.70
N ILE A 77 4.58 -15.13 -9.68
CA ILE A 77 3.32 -15.28 -10.43
C ILE A 77 3.36 -14.61 -11.81
N TYR A 78 4.36 -13.77 -12.07
CA TYR A 78 4.50 -13.07 -13.34
C TYR A 78 5.78 -13.43 -14.06
N THR A 79 5.69 -13.52 -15.40
CA THR A 79 6.85 -13.58 -16.29
C THR A 79 6.92 -12.32 -17.15
N ALA A 80 8.08 -12.06 -17.75
CA ALA A 80 8.30 -10.81 -18.49
C ALA A 80 7.50 -10.71 -19.80
N ASP A 81 7.03 -11.82 -20.33
CA ASP A 81 6.30 -11.96 -21.59
C ASP A 81 4.77 -11.97 -21.45
N MET A 82 4.27 -11.97 -20.21
CA MET A 82 2.83 -11.91 -19.94
C MET A 82 2.22 -10.58 -20.39
N THR A 83 1.08 -10.67 -21.08
CA THR A 83 0.17 -9.55 -21.30
C THR A 83 -0.50 -9.13 -19.99
N ASP A 84 -1.12 -7.95 -19.96
CA ASP A 84 -1.85 -7.49 -18.77
C ASP A 84 -2.99 -8.44 -18.39
N GLU A 85 -3.73 -8.96 -19.38
CA GLU A 85 -4.82 -9.92 -19.15
C GLU A 85 -4.31 -11.22 -18.51
N GLU A 86 -3.19 -11.76 -18.99
CA GLU A 86 -2.54 -12.94 -18.41
C GLU A 86 -2.05 -12.67 -16.97
N ARG A 87 -1.55 -11.46 -16.70
CA ARG A 87 -1.14 -11.04 -15.36
C ARG A 87 -2.33 -10.93 -14.41
N PHE A 88 -3.47 -10.39 -14.87
CA PHE A 88 -4.70 -10.31 -14.06
C PHE A 88 -5.23 -11.70 -13.72
N ASP A 89 -5.23 -12.63 -14.68
CA ASP A 89 -5.63 -14.01 -14.43
C ASP A 89 -4.66 -14.74 -13.49
N ALA A 90 -3.36 -14.55 -13.65
CA ALA A 90 -2.35 -15.12 -12.77
C ALA A 90 -2.50 -14.60 -11.32
N ALA A 91 -2.73 -13.30 -11.14
CA ALA A 91 -3.01 -12.70 -9.85
C ALA A 91 -4.29 -13.25 -9.21
N LEU A 92 -5.34 -13.46 -10.01
CA LEU A 92 -6.58 -14.06 -9.52
C LEU A 92 -6.35 -15.49 -9.02
N GLN A 93 -5.56 -16.30 -9.75
CA GLN A 93 -5.22 -17.67 -9.32
C GLN A 93 -4.37 -17.66 -8.03
N ALA A 94 -3.38 -16.77 -7.92
CA ALA A 94 -2.59 -16.62 -6.71
C ALA A 94 -3.46 -16.17 -5.51
N SER A 95 -4.38 -15.23 -5.73
CA SER A 95 -5.35 -14.78 -4.72
C SER A 95 -6.24 -15.93 -4.23
N ILE A 96 -6.74 -16.79 -5.13
CA ILE A 96 -7.47 -18.02 -4.77
C ILE A 96 -6.61 -18.91 -3.87
N GLY A 97 -5.34 -19.09 -4.19
CA GLY A 97 -4.38 -19.84 -3.36
C GLY A 97 -4.27 -19.28 -1.94
N PHE A 98 -4.12 -17.97 -1.80
CA PHE A 98 -4.07 -17.29 -0.51
C PHE A 98 -5.37 -17.43 0.30
N PHE A 99 -6.55 -17.27 -0.32
CA PHE A 99 -7.83 -17.46 0.38
C PHE A 99 -8.03 -18.92 0.80
N LYS A 100 -7.63 -19.92 -0.01
CA LYS A 100 -7.63 -21.33 0.37
C LYS A 100 -6.73 -21.57 1.61
N ALA A 101 -5.51 -21.01 1.61
CA ALA A 101 -4.59 -21.09 2.73
C ALA A 101 -5.08 -20.34 3.99
N ALA A 102 -5.89 -19.30 3.81
CA ALA A 102 -6.58 -18.62 4.90
C ALA A 102 -7.76 -19.43 5.48
N GLY A 103 -8.13 -20.56 4.88
CA GLY A 103 -9.19 -21.45 5.35
C GLY A 103 -10.56 -21.23 4.71
N TYR A 104 -10.67 -20.47 3.64
CA TYR A 104 -11.91 -20.34 2.88
C TYR A 104 -12.27 -21.62 2.16
N THR A 105 -13.55 -21.97 2.12
CA THR A 105 -14.07 -23.16 1.44
C THR A 105 -14.29 -22.88 -0.04
N TRP A 106 -13.54 -23.58 -0.90
CA TRP A 106 -13.64 -23.49 -2.35
C TRP A 106 -14.51 -24.59 -2.94
N ASP A 107 -15.39 -24.25 -3.85
CA ASP A 107 -16.19 -25.18 -4.63
C ASP A 107 -15.62 -25.29 -6.06
N GLU A 108 -15.06 -26.47 -6.39
CA GLU A 108 -14.48 -26.75 -7.70
C GLU A 108 -15.52 -26.79 -8.82
N ALA A 109 -16.81 -27.05 -8.52
CA ALA A 109 -17.85 -27.13 -9.55
C ALA A 109 -18.28 -25.73 -10.01
N THR A 110 -18.34 -24.77 -9.10
CA THR A 110 -18.75 -23.40 -9.39
C THR A 110 -17.55 -22.45 -9.56
N GLN A 111 -16.35 -22.89 -9.20
CA GLN A 111 -15.13 -22.08 -9.18
C GLN A 111 -15.30 -20.83 -8.30
N THR A 112 -15.95 -20.98 -7.14
CA THR A 112 -16.20 -19.89 -6.19
C THR A 112 -15.98 -20.32 -4.75
N PHE A 113 -15.68 -19.36 -3.88
CA PHE A 113 -15.71 -19.56 -2.44
C PHE A 113 -17.16 -19.59 -1.94
N THR A 114 -17.47 -20.51 -1.03
CA THR A 114 -18.81 -20.74 -0.50
C THR A 114 -18.94 -20.45 0.99
N ALA A 115 -17.83 -20.40 1.71
CA ALA A 115 -17.80 -20.08 3.13
C ALA A 115 -16.46 -19.48 3.54
N ALA A 116 -16.51 -18.54 4.48
CA ALA A 116 -15.35 -18.00 5.17
C ALA A 116 -15.05 -18.80 6.44
N PRO A 117 -13.78 -18.88 6.89
CA PRO A 117 -13.42 -19.42 8.18
C PRO A 117 -13.94 -18.54 9.33
N GLU A 118 -13.92 -19.05 10.55
CA GLU A 118 -14.34 -18.32 11.74
C GLU A 118 -13.58 -16.98 11.87
N GLY A 119 -14.31 -15.91 12.17
CA GLY A 119 -13.76 -14.56 12.31
C GLY A 119 -13.57 -13.81 11.00
N ALA A 120 -13.52 -14.50 9.86
CA ALA A 120 -13.49 -13.90 8.53
C ALA A 120 -14.88 -13.79 7.91
N LYS A 121 -14.99 -13.11 6.78
CA LYS A 121 -16.26 -12.78 6.10
C LYS A 121 -16.19 -13.13 4.62
N MET A 122 -17.36 -13.27 3.99
CA MET A 122 -17.50 -13.35 2.52
C MET A 122 -17.69 -11.98 1.87
N SER A 123 -17.95 -10.95 2.67
CA SER A 123 -18.13 -9.57 2.21
C SER A 123 -17.31 -8.64 3.07
N TYR A 124 -16.55 -7.77 2.44
CA TYR A 124 -15.69 -6.77 3.06
C TYR A 124 -15.99 -5.38 2.52
N GLU A 125 -15.74 -4.35 3.33
CA GLU A 125 -15.85 -2.96 2.91
C GLU A 125 -14.46 -2.33 2.77
N VAL A 126 -14.29 -1.49 1.72
CA VAL A 126 -13.17 -0.58 1.58
C VAL A 126 -13.67 0.86 1.59
N ILE A 127 -13.14 1.70 2.48
CA ILE A 127 -13.41 3.14 2.50
C ILE A 127 -12.43 3.81 1.53
N CYS A 128 -12.94 4.34 0.43
CA CYS A 128 -12.17 5.02 -0.60
C CYS A 128 -12.63 6.48 -0.69
N PRO A 129 -11.92 7.45 -0.05
CA PRO A 129 -12.38 8.83 0.01
C PRO A 129 -12.06 9.59 -1.31
N ALA A 130 -12.70 9.19 -2.40
CA ALA A 130 -12.60 9.82 -3.71
C ALA A 130 -13.60 10.98 -3.89
N ASN A 131 -14.10 11.55 -2.81
CA ASN A 131 -15.08 12.64 -2.79
C ASN A 131 -16.35 12.34 -3.59
N GLY A 132 -16.78 11.08 -3.64
CA GLY A 132 -17.91 10.62 -4.44
C GLY A 132 -17.61 10.52 -5.94
N GLY A 133 -16.41 10.86 -6.40
CA GLY A 133 -15.98 10.71 -7.80
C GLY A 133 -15.65 9.25 -8.14
N GLU A 134 -16.00 8.82 -9.36
CA GLU A 134 -15.73 7.46 -9.83
C GLU A 134 -14.53 7.40 -10.79
N ASP A 135 -13.96 8.53 -11.16
CA ASP A 135 -12.79 8.66 -12.02
C ASP A 135 -11.46 8.70 -11.23
N HIS A 136 -11.52 8.85 -9.93
CA HIS A 136 -10.32 8.87 -9.07
C HIS A 136 -9.61 7.51 -9.09
N PRO A 137 -8.26 7.44 -9.24
CA PRO A 137 -7.53 6.19 -9.40
C PRO A 137 -7.73 5.20 -8.24
N ALA A 138 -7.89 5.69 -7.00
CA ALA A 138 -8.19 4.81 -5.87
C ALA A 138 -9.57 4.15 -5.99
N TYR A 139 -10.58 4.85 -6.51
CA TYR A 139 -11.90 4.27 -6.77
C TYR A 139 -11.84 3.24 -7.90
N LEU A 140 -11.18 3.59 -9.00
CA LEU A 140 -11.01 2.67 -10.14
C LEU A 140 -10.27 1.39 -9.73
N LEU A 141 -9.23 1.50 -8.91
CA LEU A 141 -8.51 0.35 -8.36
C LEU A 141 -9.44 -0.55 -7.54
N CYS A 142 -10.24 0.03 -6.64
CA CYS A 142 -11.22 -0.71 -5.85
C CYS A 142 -12.27 -1.40 -6.76
N GLU A 143 -12.69 -0.74 -7.84
CA GLU A 143 -13.68 -1.28 -8.78
C GLU A 143 -13.13 -2.47 -9.58
N TYR A 144 -11.88 -2.41 -10.05
CA TYR A 144 -11.24 -3.55 -10.71
C TYR A 144 -11.11 -4.75 -9.76
N VAL A 145 -10.70 -4.51 -8.52
CA VAL A 145 -10.59 -5.56 -7.50
C VAL A 145 -11.97 -6.13 -7.14
N ARG A 146 -13.01 -5.29 -7.03
CA ARG A 146 -14.38 -5.74 -6.79
C ARG A 146 -14.85 -6.72 -7.87
N GLN A 147 -14.61 -6.38 -9.14
CA GLN A 147 -14.99 -7.24 -10.27
C GLN A 147 -14.21 -8.56 -10.28
N ALA A 148 -12.92 -8.54 -9.91
CA ALA A 148 -12.13 -9.75 -9.81
C ALA A 148 -12.61 -10.67 -8.67
N LEU A 149 -12.88 -10.11 -7.49
CA LEU A 149 -13.37 -10.85 -6.32
C LEU A 149 -14.77 -11.44 -6.55
N GLU A 150 -15.66 -10.74 -7.27
CA GLU A 150 -16.99 -11.22 -7.62
C GLU A 150 -16.93 -12.52 -8.43
N LYS A 151 -15.95 -12.67 -9.34
CA LYS A 151 -15.73 -13.91 -10.11
C LYS A 151 -15.48 -15.13 -9.22
N ILE A 152 -14.92 -14.94 -8.05
CA ILE A 152 -14.57 -16.00 -7.11
C ILE A 152 -15.50 -16.07 -5.89
N GLY A 153 -16.61 -15.34 -5.89
CA GLY A 153 -17.64 -15.42 -4.84
C GLY A 153 -17.34 -14.62 -3.58
N ILE A 154 -16.39 -13.67 -3.62
CA ILE A 154 -16.13 -12.74 -2.52
C ILE A 154 -16.66 -11.36 -2.91
N THR A 155 -17.33 -10.70 -1.98
CA THR A 155 -17.91 -9.37 -2.20
C THR A 155 -17.00 -8.28 -1.64
N LEU A 156 -16.70 -7.25 -2.44
CA LEU A 156 -16.08 -6.01 -1.99
C LEU A 156 -17.10 -4.87 -2.12
N VAL A 157 -17.44 -4.23 -1.01
CA VAL A 157 -18.29 -3.05 -0.97
C VAL A 157 -17.39 -1.81 -0.98
N ILE A 158 -17.58 -0.92 -1.95
CA ILE A 158 -16.81 0.33 -2.04
C ILE A 158 -17.63 1.43 -1.38
N ASN A 159 -17.16 1.91 -0.24
CA ASN A 159 -17.70 3.07 0.45
C ASN A 159 -16.92 4.31 0.00
N ASN A 160 -17.51 5.11 -0.90
CA ASN A 160 -16.92 6.31 -1.46
C ASN A 160 -17.65 7.56 -0.93
N PRO A 161 -17.33 8.00 0.30
CA PRO A 161 -17.98 9.14 0.90
C PRO A 161 -17.57 10.46 0.25
N SER A 162 -18.52 11.38 0.14
CA SER A 162 -18.23 12.76 -0.27
C SER A 162 -17.50 13.57 0.82
N ASP A 163 -17.62 13.15 2.09
CA ASP A 163 -16.91 13.73 3.23
C ASP A 163 -15.75 12.83 3.64
N SER A 164 -14.53 13.31 3.46
CA SER A 164 -13.31 12.59 3.82
C SER A 164 -13.15 12.36 5.34
N ASN A 165 -13.88 13.06 6.20
CA ASN A 165 -13.83 12.80 7.63
C ASN A 165 -14.40 11.41 8.00
N VAL A 166 -15.19 10.81 7.16
CA VAL A 166 -15.72 9.45 7.38
C VAL A 166 -14.60 8.44 7.62
N ILE A 167 -13.50 8.52 6.85
CA ILE A 167 -12.36 7.62 7.04
C ILE A 167 -11.69 7.84 8.41
N TRP A 168 -11.45 9.09 8.79
CA TRP A 168 -10.76 9.38 10.04
C TRP A 168 -11.58 8.98 11.25
N ASN A 169 -12.90 9.20 11.21
CA ASN A 169 -13.82 8.74 12.25
C ASN A 169 -13.83 7.21 12.36
N ALA A 170 -13.78 6.49 11.23
CA ALA A 170 -13.73 5.04 11.23
C ALA A 170 -12.41 4.51 11.82
N LEU A 171 -11.27 5.10 11.42
CA LEU A 171 -9.94 4.77 11.93
C LEU A 171 -9.81 5.01 13.45
N GLU A 172 -10.33 6.15 13.94
CA GLU A 172 -10.36 6.45 15.37
C GLU A 172 -11.27 5.49 16.17
N ALA A 173 -12.38 5.06 15.55
CA ALA A 173 -13.33 4.13 16.16
C ALA A 173 -12.95 2.65 15.96
N ASN A 174 -11.91 2.34 15.14
CA ASN A 174 -11.50 0.98 14.78
C ASN A 174 -12.68 0.15 14.21
N THR A 175 -13.39 0.72 13.25
CA THR A 175 -14.57 0.11 12.63
C THR A 175 -14.37 -0.25 11.16
N GLU A 176 -13.27 0.18 10.56
CA GLU A 176 -12.90 -0.08 9.18
C GLU A 176 -12.32 -1.49 8.97
N GLU A 177 -12.48 -2.02 7.75
CA GLU A 177 -11.86 -3.27 7.33
C GLU A 177 -10.68 -3.02 6.38
N MET A 178 -10.91 -2.15 5.40
CA MET A 178 -9.91 -1.66 4.44
C MET A 178 -10.16 -0.19 4.16
N TRP A 179 -9.12 0.51 3.79
CA TRP A 179 -9.19 1.94 3.51
C TRP A 179 -8.08 2.41 2.56
N CYS A 180 -8.34 3.50 1.85
CA CYS A 180 -7.39 4.18 0.99
C CYS A 180 -7.06 5.55 1.58
N ALA A 181 -5.77 5.89 1.65
CA ALA A 181 -5.32 7.23 2.04
C ALA A 181 -4.00 7.59 1.36
N ALA A 182 -3.59 8.84 1.54
CA ALA A 182 -2.29 9.33 1.11
C ALA A 182 -1.50 9.85 2.31
N TRP A 183 -0.21 9.59 2.31
CA TRP A 183 0.72 10.05 3.32
C TRP A 183 1.59 11.17 2.78
N SER A 184 1.91 12.14 3.63
CA SER A 184 2.97 13.10 3.36
C SER A 184 4.29 12.55 3.86
N ALA A 185 5.30 12.54 2.98
CA ALA A 185 6.63 12.08 3.36
C ALA A 185 7.30 13.09 4.32
N THR A 186 8.06 12.55 5.28
CA THR A 186 8.91 13.33 6.18
C THR A 186 10.37 13.21 5.75
N LEU A 187 11.21 14.18 6.12
CA LEU A 187 12.64 14.18 5.78
C LEU A 187 13.37 12.99 6.40
N ASP A 188 13.07 12.65 7.65
CA ASP A 188 13.56 11.43 8.30
C ASP A 188 12.53 10.32 8.09
N PRO A 189 12.92 9.17 7.51
CA PRO A 189 12.01 8.05 7.24
C PRO A 189 11.73 7.19 8.49
N ASP A 190 11.72 7.79 9.68
CA ASP A 190 11.46 7.09 10.95
C ASP A 190 10.10 6.38 10.93
N MET A 191 10.10 5.08 11.13
CA MET A 191 8.91 4.23 11.06
C MET A 191 8.18 4.08 12.41
N TYR A 192 8.71 4.66 13.49
CA TYR A 192 8.17 4.45 14.84
C TYR A 192 6.71 4.85 14.98
N GLN A 193 6.34 6.03 14.49
CA GLN A 193 4.98 6.55 14.67
C GLN A 193 3.93 5.66 14.01
N THR A 194 4.18 5.24 12.78
CA THR A 194 3.19 4.52 11.97
C THR A 194 3.18 3.02 12.23
N TRP A 195 4.35 2.42 12.54
CA TRP A 195 4.48 0.96 12.50
C TRP A 195 4.80 0.29 13.84
N HIS A 196 5.33 1.03 14.83
CA HIS A 196 5.66 0.42 16.11
C HIS A 196 4.37 0.03 16.88
N SER A 197 4.35 -1.15 17.49
CA SER A 197 3.18 -1.73 18.19
C SER A 197 2.63 -0.84 19.31
N LYS A 198 3.48 -0.03 19.97
CA LYS A 198 3.06 0.94 21.00
C LYS A 198 2.11 2.01 20.49
N ASN A 199 2.05 2.22 19.18
CA ASN A 199 1.19 3.24 18.56
C ASN A 199 -0.09 2.67 17.96
N VAL A 200 -0.42 1.41 18.24
CA VAL A 200 -1.70 0.82 17.85
C VAL A 200 -2.84 1.63 18.45
N VAL A 201 -3.87 1.87 17.64
CA VAL A 201 -5.07 2.64 18.05
C VAL A 201 -5.72 2.00 19.27
N GLY A 202 -6.02 2.82 20.28
CA GLY A 202 -6.65 2.38 21.54
C GLY A 202 -5.71 1.79 22.58
N ALA A 203 -4.43 1.55 22.28
CA ALA A 203 -3.46 1.10 23.28
C ALA A 203 -3.14 2.22 24.29
N PRO A 204 -2.94 1.90 25.59
CA PRO A 204 -2.63 2.90 26.62
C PRO A 204 -1.35 3.70 26.29
N GLY A 205 -1.45 5.02 26.22
CA GLY A 205 -0.33 5.91 25.91
C GLY A 205 0.08 5.95 24.44
N SER A 206 -0.70 5.33 23.56
CA SER A 206 -0.52 5.33 22.12
C SER A 206 -0.76 6.69 21.49
N THR A 207 -0.08 6.98 20.37
CA THR A 207 -0.40 8.10 19.48
C THR A 207 -1.60 7.80 18.57
N GLY A 208 -2.06 6.55 18.51
CA GLY A 208 -3.13 6.10 17.63
C GLY A 208 -2.77 6.11 16.14
N SER A 209 -1.48 6.07 15.79
CA SER A 209 -1.04 6.21 14.39
C SER A 209 -0.80 4.87 13.67
N ASN A 210 -0.68 3.75 14.41
CA ASN A 210 -0.61 2.41 13.82
C ASN A 210 -2.04 1.87 13.57
N HIS A 211 -2.65 2.34 12.48
CA HIS A 211 -3.98 1.91 12.05
C HIS A 211 -4.00 0.52 11.41
N ALA A 212 -2.83 -0.03 11.09
CA ALA A 212 -2.72 -1.38 10.53
C ALA A 212 -2.86 -2.49 11.58
N TYR A 213 -2.81 -2.14 12.87
CA TYR A 213 -2.78 -3.09 13.99
C TYR A 213 -1.64 -4.11 13.87
N LEU A 214 -0.53 -3.68 13.25
CA LEU A 214 0.66 -4.50 13.13
C LEU A 214 1.36 -4.55 14.48
N ILE A 215 1.43 -5.77 15.06
CA ILE A 215 2.07 -6.06 16.34
C ILE A 215 3.10 -7.16 16.07
N ASP A 216 4.36 -6.77 15.95
CA ASP A 216 5.47 -7.65 15.61
C ASP A 216 6.71 -7.24 16.40
N GLU A 217 7.21 -8.12 17.27
CA GLU A 217 8.35 -7.82 18.14
C GLU A 217 9.65 -7.59 17.37
N GLN A 218 9.83 -8.30 16.24
CA GLN A 218 11.01 -8.10 15.38
C GLN A 218 10.97 -6.74 14.71
N LEU A 219 9.82 -6.34 14.18
CA LEU A 219 9.65 -5.00 13.59
C LEU A 219 9.88 -3.91 14.62
N ASP A 220 9.32 -4.05 15.83
CA ASP A 220 9.51 -3.09 16.91
C ASP A 220 11.00 -2.91 17.25
N GLN A 221 11.74 -4.02 17.34
CA GLN A 221 13.17 -3.99 17.64
C GLN A 221 13.96 -3.32 16.51
N LEU A 222 13.69 -3.68 15.24
CA LEU A 222 14.35 -3.08 14.08
C LEU A 222 14.10 -1.57 14.00
N ILE A 223 12.86 -1.12 14.23
CA ILE A 223 12.53 0.31 14.29
C ILE A 223 13.37 1.02 15.35
N MET A 224 13.49 0.44 16.54
CA MET A 224 14.26 1.03 17.62
C MET A 224 15.77 1.03 17.32
N ASP A 225 16.30 -0.03 16.70
CA ASP A 225 17.71 -0.11 16.30
C ASP A 225 18.05 0.95 15.25
N ALA A 226 17.19 1.19 14.26
CA ALA A 226 17.37 2.25 13.27
C ALA A 226 17.49 3.64 13.91
N ARG A 227 16.78 3.88 15.01
CA ARG A 227 16.79 5.16 15.73
C ARG A 227 18.06 5.39 16.58
N THR A 228 18.86 4.35 16.81
CA THR A 228 20.09 4.45 17.62
C THR A 228 21.31 4.91 16.81
N SER A 229 21.21 4.95 15.48
CA SER A 229 22.33 5.28 14.59
C SER A 229 22.03 6.48 13.70
N SER A 230 23.07 7.25 13.38
CA SER A 230 23.05 8.28 12.32
C SER A 230 23.67 7.80 11.01
N ASP A 231 24.15 6.57 10.95
CA ASP A 231 24.70 5.95 9.73
C ASP A 231 23.55 5.59 8.79
N GLN A 232 23.48 6.26 7.64
CA GLN A 232 22.41 6.08 6.67
C GLN A 232 22.41 4.70 6.02
N GLU A 233 23.57 4.13 5.73
CA GLU A 233 23.66 2.79 5.13
C GLU A 233 23.15 1.71 6.10
N TYR A 234 23.56 1.80 7.36
CA TYR A 234 23.05 0.94 8.42
C TYR A 234 21.53 1.06 8.57
N ARG A 235 21.00 2.29 8.63
CA ARG A 235 19.57 2.54 8.76
C ARG A 235 18.80 2.07 7.52
N LYS A 236 19.34 2.28 6.30
CA LYS A 236 18.71 1.82 5.05
C LYS A 236 18.53 0.32 5.04
N ALA A 237 19.55 -0.44 5.47
CA ALA A 237 19.47 -1.89 5.56
C ALA A 237 18.36 -2.34 6.54
N ILE A 238 18.28 -1.74 7.72
CA ILE A 238 17.24 -2.03 8.72
C ILE A 238 15.85 -1.67 8.18
N TYR A 239 15.69 -0.49 7.56
CA TYR A 239 14.39 -0.09 7.01
C TYR A 239 13.93 -1.02 5.89
N LYS A 240 14.86 -1.60 5.10
CA LYS A 240 14.50 -2.63 4.12
C LYS A 240 13.88 -3.84 4.79
N GLU A 241 14.47 -4.34 5.90
CA GLU A 241 13.91 -5.45 6.68
C GLU A 241 12.54 -5.09 7.28
N CYS A 242 12.38 -3.86 7.81
CA CYS A 242 11.07 -3.38 8.28
C CYS A 242 10.01 -3.42 7.17
N LEU A 243 10.34 -2.93 5.98
CA LEU A 243 9.44 -2.88 4.82
C LEU A 243 9.06 -4.29 4.35
N ASP A 244 9.98 -5.26 4.44
CA ASP A 244 9.71 -6.65 4.11
C ASP A 244 8.73 -7.30 5.12
N ILE A 245 8.88 -7.01 6.41
CA ILE A 245 7.93 -7.47 7.44
C ILE A 245 6.55 -6.85 7.18
N ILE A 246 6.45 -5.55 6.93
CA ILE A 246 5.18 -4.87 6.65
C ILE A 246 4.48 -5.51 5.44
N LYS A 247 5.23 -5.76 4.36
CA LYS A 247 4.73 -6.47 3.17
C LYS A 247 4.28 -7.89 3.50
N ASP A 248 5.05 -8.65 4.29
CA ASP A 248 4.68 -10.01 4.68
C ASP A 248 3.40 -10.07 5.53
N TRP A 249 3.14 -9.05 6.32
CA TRP A 249 1.88 -8.94 7.05
C TRP A 249 0.67 -8.67 6.15
N GLY A 250 0.87 -8.19 4.93
CA GLY A 250 -0.19 -7.89 3.97
C GLY A 250 -1.11 -6.74 4.41
N VAL A 251 -0.63 -5.83 5.25
CA VAL A 251 -1.43 -4.76 5.87
C VAL A 251 -1.51 -3.50 5.03
N GLU A 252 -0.59 -3.32 4.09
CA GLU A 252 -0.57 -2.16 3.20
C GLU A 252 -0.19 -2.59 1.78
N VAL A 253 -0.90 -2.04 0.80
CA VAL A 253 -0.54 -2.12 -0.62
C VAL A 253 -0.02 -0.76 -1.04
N PRO A 254 1.30 -0.60 -1.24
CA PRO A 254 1.85 0.64 -1.79
C PRO A 254 1.23 0.90 -3.16
N TYR A 255 0.76 2.12 -3.40
CA TYR A 255 0.02 2.38 -4.64
C TYR A 255 0.83 3.24 -5.58
N TYR A 256 0.78 4.56 -5.44
CA TYR A 256 1.50 5.46 -6.33
C TYR A 256 2.07 6.68 -5.60
N GLN A 257 3.07 7.27 -6.22
CA GLN A 257 3.59 8.59 -5.87
C GLN A 257 3.47 9.50 -7.09
N ARG A 258 2.82 10.67 -6.90
CA ARG A 258 2.69 11.69 -7.96
C ARG A 258 4.01 12.42 -8.14
N GLN A 259 4.26 12.80 -9.38
CA GLN A 259 5.33 13.75 -9.69
C GLN A 259 4.90 15.16 -9.28
N GLU A 260 5.83 15.94 -8.77
CA GLU A 260 5.63 17.38 -8.56
C GLU A 260 5.67 18.09 -9.92
N MET A 261 4.69 18.95 -10.15
CA MET A 261 4.58 19.70 -11.40
C MET A 261 4.43 21.19 -11.11
N TYR A 262 5.27 22.00 -11.73
CA TYR A 262 5.19 23.45 -11.68
C TYR A 262 4.97 24.01 -13.06
N VAL A 263 3.94 24.88 -13.17
CA VAL A 263 3.64 25.58 -14.44
C VAL A 263 4.13 27.00 -14.32
N VAL A 264 5.05 27.38 -15.19
CA VAL A 264 5.65 28.72 -15.25
C VAL A 264 5.49 29.33 -16.64
N SER A 265 5.51 30.69 -16.70
CA SER A 265 5.54 31.39 -17.98
C SER A 265 6.96 31.37 -18.57
N ALA A 266 7.17 30.60 -19.64
CA ALA A 266 8.46 30.54 -20.34
C ALA A 266 8.85 31.87 -21.01
N GLU A 267 7.90 32.81 -21.22
CA GLU A 267 8.20 34.16 -21.71
C GLU A 267 8.81 35.04 -20.61
N ARG A 268 8.51 34.76 -19.32
CA ARG A 268 8.92 35.60 -18.20
C ARG A 268 10.05 34.99 -17.38
N VAL A 269 10.13 33.68 -17.33
CA VAL A 269 11.10 32.94 -16.51
C VAL A 269 12.06 32.20 -17.44
N ASN A 270 13.35 32.35 -17.18
CA ASN A 270 14.36 31.51 -17.80
C ASN A 270 14.26 30.11 -17.19
N VAL A 271 13.59 29.18 -17.90
CA VAL A 271 13.28 27.82 -17.41
C VAL A 271 14.54 27.00 -17.11
N ASP A 272 15.67 27.33 -17.74
CA ASP A 272 16.95 26.64 -17.51
C ASP A 272 17.57 26.97 -16.15
N THR A 273 17.03 27.96 -15.45
CA THR A 273 17.49 28.37 -14.11
C THR A 273 16.61 27.84 -12.98
N ILE A 274 15.55 27.08 -13.31
CA ILE A 274 14.71 26.40 -12.32
C ILE A 274 15.45 25.16 -11.81
N THR A 275 15.42 24.93 -10.50
CA THR A 275 15.97 23.72 -9.86
C THR A 275 15.42 22.46 -10.57
N PRO A 276 16.30 21.60 -11.13
CA PRO A 276 15.86 20.43 -11.88
C PRO A 276 15.39 19.27 -10.98
N ASP A 277 15.92 19.15 -9.77
CA ASP A 277 15.72 18.02 -8.88
C ASP A 277 14.75 18.37 -7.76
N VAL A 278 13.49 18.54 -8.11
CA VAL A 278 12.43 18.84 -7.15
C VAL A 278 12.00 17.57 -6.40
N THR A 279 11.92 17.68 -5.09
CA THR A 279 11.43 16.62 -4.20
C THR A 279 10.39 17.18 -3.23
N PRO A 280 9.64 16.37 -2.47
CA PRO A 280 8.77 16.85 -1.39
C PRO A 280 9.50 17.69 -0.32
N TYR A 281 10.83 17.55 -0.24
CA TYR A 281 11.68 18.22 0.75
C TYR A 281 12.41 19.44 0.22
N TRP A 282 12.55 19.54 -1.11
CA TRP A 282 13.28 20.62 -1.78
C TRP A 282 12.57 20.97 -3.09
N ASN A 283 12.06 22.19 -3.19
CA ASN A 283 11.34 22.69 -4.36
C ASN A 283 11.95 23.99 -4.89
N TRP A 284 11.39 24.48 -5.99
CA TRP A 284 11.89 25.69 -6.65
C TRP A 284 11.98 26.92 -5.72
N MET A 285 11.13 27.02 -4.69
CA MET A 285 11.18 28.13 -3.72
C MET A 285 12.43 28.11 -2.83
N ASN A 286 13.01 26.93 -2.62
CA ASN A 286 14.25 26.80 -1.84
C ASN A 286 15.46 27.39 -2.59
N ASP A 287 15.38 27.46 -3.94
CA ASP A 287 16.41 27.97 -4.84
C ASP A 287 15.96 29.23 -5.60
N ILE A 288 14.94 29.93 -5.13
CA ILE A 288 14.34 31.07 -5.83
C ILE A 288 15.36 32.17 -6.17
N GLN A 289 16.42 32.30 -5.38
CA GLN A 289 17.52 33.25 -5.62
C GLN A 289 18.33 32.90 -6.88
N ASN A 290 18.23 31.68 -7.38
CA ASN A 290 18.95 31.22 -8.58
C ASN A 290 18.10 31.36 -9.84
N MET A 291 16.81 31.70 -9.71
CA MET A 291 15.92 31.87 -10.85
C MET A 291 16.14 33.23 -11.49
N GLU A 292 16.17 33.23 -12.84
CA GLU A 292 16.32 34.43 -13.64
C GLU A 292 15.02 34.73 -14.41
N MET A 293 14.73 36.02 -14.53
CA MET A 293 13.65 36.51 -15.41
C MET A 293 14.23 36.82 -16.80
N ASN A 294 13.46 36.47 -17.84
CA ASN A 294 13.82 36.82 -19.22
C ASN A 294 13.67 38.32 -19.49
#